data_c043d9a3d129501cff79b9326a802271
#
_entry.id   c043d9a3d129501cff79b9326a802271
#
_cell.length_a   1.000
_cell.length_b   1.000
_cell.length_c   1.000
_cell.angle_alpha   90.00
_cell.angle_beta   90.00
_cell.angle_gamma   90.00
#
_symmetry.space_group_name_H-M   'P 1'
#
loop_
_entity.id
_entity.type
_entity.pdbx_description
1 polymer ?
#
loop_
_entity_poly.entity_id
_entity_poly.type
_entity_poly.pdbx_seq_one_letter_code
_entity_poly.pdbx_strand_id
1 'polypeptide(L)'
;MMDRRISGVVVDAGHGGSDPGAVSGDLKEKDLTLKAANYMYQRLQELGIPAVITRDFDEDLSRSDRLKRANEAFNGDPNAILISNHINAGG
;
A
#
# COMPACT_ATOMS: atom_id res chain seq x y z
N MET A 1 2.07 26.26 -10.43
CA MET A 1 2.18 25.72 -10.17
C MET A 1 2.28 25.43 -9.21
N MET A 2 2.24 25.22 -8.87
CA MET A 2 2.38 24.82 -8.13
C MET A 2 2.86 24.21 -7.51
N ASP A 3 2.77 24.20 -7.27
CA ASP A 3 3.57 23.73 -6.73
C ASP A 3 3.51 22.81 -5.72
N ARG A 4 2.72 22.13 -5.57
CA ARG A 4 2.61 21.21 -4.77
C ARG A 4 3.39 20.12 -5.11
N ARG A 5 4.47 19.89 -4.64
CA ARG A 5 5.24 18.85 -4.89
C ARG A 5 4.95 17.79 -3.96
N ILE A 6 4.62 16.55 -4.37
CA ILE A 6 4.56 15.41 -3.50
C ILE A 6 5.94 14.86 -3.39
N SER A 7 6.37 14.52 -2.19
CA SER A 7 7.67 13.90 -1.96
C SER A 7 7.69 12.47 -2.46
N GLY A 8 6.57 11.79 -2.38
CA GLY A 8 6.44 10.44 -2.87
C GLY A 8 5.14 9.81 -2.45
N VAL A 9 4.95 8.56 -2.80
CA VAL A 9 3.73 7.81 -2.53
C VAL A 9 4.07 6.55 -1.77
N VAL A 10 3.38 6.31 -0.66
CA VAL A 10 3.47 5.03 0.05
C VAL A 10 2.26 4.23 -0.39
N VAL A 11 2.48 3.08 -0.99
CA VAL A 11 1.41 2.20 -1.45
C VAL A 11 1.23 1.10 -0.41
N ASP A 12 0.05 1.00 0.15
CA ASP A 12 -0.24 0.01 1.18
C ASP A 12 -1.14 -1.08 0.62
N ALA A 13 -0.70 -2.34 0.77
CA ALA A 13 -1.52 -3.49 0.42
C ALA A 13 -2.23 -3.95 1.68
N GLY A 14 -3.54 -3.78 1.74
CA GLY A 14 -4.32 -4.12 2.92
C GLY A 14 -4.26 -5.60 3.27
N HIS A 15 -4.38 -5.90 4.55
CA HIS A 15 -4.36 -7.25 5.10
C HIS A 15 -3.01 -7.93 4.88
N GLY A 16 -2.93 -9.23 5.00
CA GLY A 16 -1.70 -9.99 4.80
C GLY A 16 -1.46 -11.02 5.88
N GLY A 17 -0.68 -12.04 5.55
CA GLY A 17 -0.32 -13.10 6.50
C GLY A 17 -1.54 -13.81 7.05
N SER A 18 -1.70 -13.79 8.36
CA SER A 18 -2.83 -14.45 9.01
C SER A 18 -4.14 -13.67 8.88
N ASP A 19 -4.10 -12.45 8.36
CA ASP A 19 -5.29 -11.65 8.10
C ASP A 19 -5.59 -11.67 6.61
N PRO A 20 -6.48 -12.54 6.13
CA PRO A 20 -6.77 -12.63 4.71
C PRO A 20 -7.68 -11.52 4.21
N GLY A 21 -8.31 -10.76 5.10
CA GLY A 21 -9.37 -9.85 4.74
C GLY A 21 -10.60 -10.64 4.33
N ALA A 22 -11.37 -10.13 3.39
CA ALA A 22 -12.53 -10.84 2.89
C ALA A 22 -12.10 -12.07 2.10
N VAL A 23 -12.84 -13.15 2.22
CA VAL A 23 -12.52 -14.41 1.53
C VAL A 23 -13.76 -14.89 0.81
N SER A 24 -13.61 -15.27 -0.44
CA SER A 24 -14.68 -15.83 -1.24
C SER A 24 -14.11 -16.98 -2.07
N GLY A 25 -14.46 -18.22 -1.72
CA GLY A 25 -13.88 -19.39 -2.36
C GLY A 25 -12.37 -19.41 -2.15
N ASP A 26 -11.63 -19.43 -3.24
CA ASP A 26 -10.18 -19.41 -3.19
C ASP A 26 -9.62 -17.98 -3.25
N LEU A 27 -10.48 -17.00 -3.37
CA LEU A 27 -10.02 -15.62 -3.45
C LEU A 27 -9.89 -15.02 -2.07
N LYS A 28 -8.77 -14.39 -1.81
CA LYS A 28 -8.52 -13.71 -0.54
C LYS A 28 -8.17 -12.26 -0.84
N GLU A 29 -8.76 -11.37 -0.08
CA GLU A 29 -8.52 -9.93 -0.27
C GLU A 29 -7.03 -9.61 -0.21
N LYS A 30 -6.30 -10.22 0.72
CA LYS A 30 -4.87 -9.94 0.87
C LYS A 30 -4.07 -10.19 -0.41
N ASP A 31 -4.47 -11.18 -1.20
CA ASP A 31 -3.77 -11.49 -2.44
C ASP A 31 -4.09 -10.47 -3.52
N LEU A 32 -5.34 -10.04 -3.57
CA LEU A 32 -5.78 -9.07 -4.56
C LEU A 32 -5.21 -7.69 -4.26
N THR A 33 -5.17 -7.30 -2.98
CA THR A 33 -4.60 -6.01 -2.61
C THR A 33 -3.10 -5.99 -2.85
N LEU A 34 -2.42 -7.13 -2.67
CA LEU A 34 -1.00 -7.21 -2.95
C LEU A 34 -0.73 -7.02 -4.44
N LYS A 35 -1.52 -7.66 -5.30
CA LYS A 35 -1.37 -7.48 -6.74
C LYS A 35 -1.63 -6.03 -7.15
N ALA A 36 -2.68 -5.44 -6.62
CA ALA A 36 -3.01 -4.05 -6.94
C ALA A 36 -1.91 -3.11 -6.49
N ALA A 37 -1.38 -3.32 -5.28
CA ALA A 37 -0.32 -2.47 -4.75
C ALA A 37 0.96 -2.61 -5.57
N ASN A 38 1.33 -3.83 -5.95
CA ASN A 38 2.50 -4.04 -6.78
C ASN A 38 2.37 -3.38 -8.14
N TYR A 39 1.20 -3.49 -8.75
CA TYR A 39 0.94 -2.84 -10.03
C TYR A 39 1.07 -1.32 -9.91
N MET A 40 0.45 -0.75 -8.87
CA MET A 40 0.51 0.68 -8.63
C MET A 40 1.95 1.13 -8.37
N TYR A 41 2.68 0.37 -7.56
CA TYR A 41 4.07 0.68 -7.27
C TYR A 41 4.91 0.70 -8.55
N GLN A 42 4.76 -0.30 -9.42
CA GLN A 42 5.48 -0.36 -10.67
C GLN A 42 5.14 0.81 -11.58
N ARG A 43 3.86 1.17 -11.65
CA ARG A 43 3.44 2.29 -12.49
C ARG A 43 4.04 3.60 -12.00
N LEU A 44 4.09 3.80 -10.68
CA LEU A 44 4.70 5.00 -10.12
C LEU A 44 6.18 5.06 -10.47
N GLN A 45 6.87 3.91 -10.39
CA GLN A 45 8.27 3.85 -10.75
C GLN A 45 8.46 4.23 -12.22
N GLU A 46 7.62 3.71 -13.11
CA GLU A 46 7.70 4.02 -14.53
C GLU A 46 7.47 5.49 -14.80
N LEU A 47 6.64 6.14 -14.00
CA LEU A 47 6.35 7.56 -14.14
C LEU A 47 7.39 8.45 -13.47
N GLY A 48 8.40 7.85 -12.85
CA GLY A 48 9.45 8.61 -12.17
C GLY A 48 9.01 9.21 -10.85
N ILE A 49 7.95 8.68 -10.25
CA ILE A 49 7.46 9.17 -8.96
C ILE A 49 8.04 8.30 -7.86
N PRO A 50 8.73 8.87 -6.87
CA PRO A 50 9.27 8.08 -5.76
C PRO A 50 8.14 7.34 -5.05
N ALA A 51 8.31 6.04 -4.86
CA ALA A 51 7.28 5.21 -4.26
C ALA A 51 7.90 4.15 -3.35
N VAL A 52 7.16 3.81 -2.30
CA VAL A 52 7.53 2.74 -1.37
C VAL A 52 6.27 1.91 -1.16
N ILE A 53 6.42 0.62 -1.01
CA ILE A 53 5.30 -0.27 -0.75
C ILE A 53 5.43 -0.81 0.67
N THR A 54 4.32 -0.88 1.41
CA THR A 54 4.37 -1.32 2.81
C THR A 54 4.70 -2.80 2.93
N ARG A 55 4.18 -3.62 2.03
CA ARG A 55 4.58 -5.01 1.94
C ARG A 55 4.51 -5.43 0.47
N ASP A 56 5.45 -6.24 0.05
CA ASP A 56 5.48 -6.75 -1.31
C ASP A 56 5.35 -8.27 -1.33
N PHE A 57 4.99 -8.87 -0.21
CA PHE A 57 4.73 -10.30 -0.13
C PHE A 57 3.69 -10.56 0.96
N ASP A 58 3.31 -11.81 1.14
CA ASP A 58 2.26 -12.18 2.10
C ASP A 58 2.87 -12.22 3.50
N GLU A 59 2.68 -11.14 4.26
CA GLU A 59 3.19 -11.05 5.62
C GLU A 59 2.18 -10.37 6.53
N ASP A 60 2.28 -10.67 7.82
CA ASP A 60 1.45 -10.02 8.82
C ASP A 60 1.99 -8.63 9.11
N LEU A 61 1.12 -7.64 8.96
CA LEU A 61 1.44 -6.29 9.33
C LEU A 61 0.31 -5.76 10.19
N SER A 62 0.61 -5.42 11.42
CA SER A 62 -0.36 -4.77 12.28
C SER A 62 -0.61 -3.36 11.78
N ARG A 63 -1.66 -2.73 12.28
CA ARG A 63 -1.94 -1.34 11.94
C ARG A 63 -0.75 -0.45 12.31
N SER A 64 -0.16 -0.68 13.49
CA SER A 64 0.96 0.14 13.92
C SER A 64 2.19 -0.09 13.05
N ASP A 65 2.41 -1.32 12.58
CA ASP A 65 3.52 -1.60 11.67
C ASP A 65 3.36 -0.85 10.36
N ARG A 66 2.12 -0.81 9.84
CA ARG A 66 1.85 -0.11 8.59
C ARG A 66 2.10 1.38 8.73
N LEU A 67 1.62 1.96 9.83
CA LEU A 67 1.83 3.37 10.09
C LEU A 67 3.30 3.70 10.25
N LYS A 68 4.04 2.80 10.92
CA LYS A 68 5.47 3.00 11.10
C LYS A 68 6.20 2.98 9.77
N ARG A 69 5.90 1.98 8.92
CA ARG A 69 6.53 1.90 7.60
C ARG A 69 6.17 3.11 6.74
N ALA A 70 4.92 3.55 6.82
CA ALA A 70 4.50 4.73 6.06
C ALA A 70 5.23 5.98 6.51
N ASN A 71 5.37 6.16 7.82
CA ASN A 71 6.07 7.33 8.35
C ASN A 71 7.55 7.31 8.02
N GLU A 72 8.18 6.14 8.08
CA GLU A 72 9.61 6.03 7.84
C GLU A 72 9.97 6.11 6.35
N ALA A 73 9.03 5.80 5.48
CA ALA A 73 9.31 5.73 4.05
C ALA A 73 9.90 7.01 3.49
N PHE A 74 9.39 8.16 3.95
CA PHE A 74 9.88 9.46 3.49
C PHE A 74 10.21 10.34 4.68
N ASN A 75 10.70 9.74 5.74
CA ASN A 75 11.16 10.44 6.95
C ASN A 75 10.10 11.37 7.55
N GLY A 76 8.85 10.93 7.51
CA GLY A 76 7.76 11.71 8.09
C GLY A 76 7.40 12.95 7.31
N ASP A 77 7.81 13.03 6.05
CA ASP A 77 7.53 14.20 5.22
C ASP A 77 6.01 14.35 5.02
N PRO A 78 5.43 15.50 5.40
CA PRO A 78 3.99 15.67 5.26
C PRO A 78 3.51 15.75 3.81
N ASN A 79 4.43 15.87 2.86
CA ASN A 79 4.08 15.90 1.45
C ASN A 79 4.07 14.52 0.82
N ALA A 80 4.30 13.46 1.61
CA ALA A 80 4.16 12.10 1.13
C ALA A 80 2.70 11.68 1.24
N ILE A 81 2.23 10.94 0.25
CA ILE A 81 0.84 10.50 0.19
C ILE A 81 0.77 9.00 0.46
N LEU A 82 -0.18 8.60 1.30
CA LEU A 82 -0.42 7.18 1.55
C LEU A 82 -1.67 6.74 0.80
N ILE A 83 -1.53 5.73 -0.02
CA ILE A 83 -2.65 5.11 -0.71
C ILE A 83 -2.79 3.68 -0.23
N SER A 84 -3.90 3.39 0.42
CA SER A 84 -4.15 2.07 0.96
C SER A 84 -5.16 1.34 0.10
N ASN A 85 -4.81 0.14 -0.34
CA ASN A 85 -5.67 -0.67 -1.18
C ASN A 85 -6.45 -1.67 -0.36
N HIS A 86 -7.76 -1.58 -0.44
CA HIS A 86 -8.67 -2.53 0.21
C HIS A 86 -9.79 -2.84 -0.76
N ILE A 87 -10.33 -4.03 -0.64
CA ILE A 87 -11.44 -4.45 -1.46
C ILE A 87 -12.59 -4.75 -0.54
N ASN A 88 -13.69 -4.00 -0.68
CA ASN A 88 -14.85 -4.27 0.12
C ASN A 88 -15.64 -5.36 -0.55
N ALA A 89 -15.72 -6.49 0.12
CA ALA A 89 -16.50 -7.59 -0.39
C ALA A 89 -17.76 -7.66 0.42
N GLY A 90 -18.84 -7.67 -0.21
CA GLY A 90 -20.07 -7.92 0.46
C GLY A 90 -20.81 -6.70 0.90
N GLY A 91 -20.32 -5.69 0.65
CA GLY A 91 -21.05 -4.47 0.91
C GLY A 91 -21.52 -4.29 2.33
#